data_0402cb9885aad26eef1d4a941682fbfb
#
_entry.id   0402cb9885aad26eef1d4a941682fbfb
#
_cell.length_a   1.000
_cell.length_b   1.000
_cell.length_c   1.000
_cell.angle_alpha   90.00
_cell.angle_beta   90.00
_cell.angle_gamma   90.00
#
_symmetry.space_group_name_H-M   'P 1'
#
loop_
_entity.id
_entity.type
_entity.pdbx_description
1 polymer ?
#
loop_
_entity_poly.entity_id
_entity_poly.type
_entity_poly.pdbx_seq_one_letter_code
_entity_poly.pdbx_strand_id
1 'polypeptide(L)'
;MKSSQVTAKECLASEVGLFSRRRPVDDLPARIAGFWLWWEQSGRSQAERTITGDLTAEDFAENMTRSLHAVGDLSWELAPGKVTKHLLVITPEGQAPKRALARRMIAAAPAADQSWSFTDTRPPVGDPESVTLGVEGAPEVRFADVSVSARRVGARFDVSVHHPEFASLPHEARQTITMLALDAALGEIATELWVGDIKVSDVPPLDGFGLSALRSVITDHAASWTDADGAPGWVMLEGETPQGPVLATAQVPLHPATAPTFETHVALTLPYAYRTERGYPAEESLEALRAAEDRLSAALGPNGRLVAHQS
;
A
#
# COMPACT_ATOMS: atom_id res chain seq x y z
N MET A 1 -5.77 -3.79 19.14
CA MET A 1 -4.81 -2.66 19.09
C MET A 1 -4.99 -1.81 20.34
N LYS A 2 -3.96 -1.69 21.18
CA LYS A 2 -4.02 -0.82 22.37
C LYS A 2 -3.61 0.60 21.93
N SER A 3 -4.54 1.54 21.96
CA SER A 3 -4.28 2.96 21.79
C SER A 3 -3.62 3.50 23.06
N SER A 4 -2.40 4.01 22.96
CA SER A 4 -1.74 4.72 24.06
C SER A 4 -2.15 6.19 23.98
N GLN A 5 -3.02 6.63 24.87
CA GLN A 5 -3.34 8.04 25.05
C GLN A 5 -2.26 8.67 25.95
N VAL A 6 -1.54 9.65 25.41
CA VAL A 6 -0.59 10.48 26.17
C VAL A 6 -1.25 11.84 26.39
N THR A 7 -1.51 12.21 27.64
CA THR A 7 -2.07 13.51 28.00
C THR A 7 -0.94 14.52 28.28
N ALA A 8 -1.16 15.79 27.91
CA ALA A 8 -0.18 16.88 28.04
C ALA A 8 0.31 17.14 29.47
N LYS A 9 -0.34 16.57 30.49
CA LYS A 9 0.05 16.69 31.90
C LYS A 9 1.21 15.77 32.31
N GLU A 10 1.46 14.72 31.56
CA GLU A 10 2.55 13.77 31.84
C GLU A 10 3.89 14.16 31.22
N CYS A 11 3.89 15.10 30.27
CA CYS A 11 5.12 15.59 29.64
C CYS A 11 5.93 16.58 30.48
N LEU A 12 5.41 17.09 31.59
CA LEU A 12 6.08 18.12 32.40
C LEU A 12 6.70 17.58 33.72
N ALA A 13 6.64 16.31 33.99
CA ALA A 13 7.09 15.72 35.25
C ALA A 13 8.02 14.51 35.12
N SER A 14 8.71 14.30 34.02
CA SER A 14 9.78 13.30 33.97
C SER A 14 11.14 13.97 34.04
N GLU A 15 11.75 13.88 35.22
CA GLU A 15 13.16 14.19 35.43
C GLU A 15 14.02 13.45 34.39
N VAL A 16 14.94 14.22 33.82
CA VAL A 16 15.94 13.74 32.85
C VAL A 16 16.82 12.69 33.55
N GLY A 17 16.41 11.43 33.50
CA GLY A 17 17.24 10.31 33.88
C GLY A 17 18.37 10.13 32.87
N LEU A 18 19.61 10.40 33.30
CA LEU A 18 20.87 10.31 32.52
C LEU A 18 21.29 8.86 32.19
N PHE A 19 20.36 8.00 31.78
CA PHE A 19 20.67 6.69 31.19
C PHE A 19 20.04 6.59 29.82
N SER A 20 20.69 7.22 28.86
CA SER A 20 20.47 6.93 27.45
C SER A 20 20.82 5.46 27.21
N ARG A 21 19.82 4.56 27.24
CA ARG A 21 19.96 3.28 26.56
C ARG A 21 20.25 3.63 25.10
N ARG A 22 21.49 3.40 24.65
CA ARG A 22 21.81 3.43 23.22
C ARG A 22 20.78 2.53 22.55
N ARG A 23 19.84 3.13 21.79
CA ARG A 23 19.04 2.37 20.85
C ARG A 23 20.04 1.60 19.98
N PRO A 24 19.80 0.31 19.70
CA PRO A 24 20.59 -0.39 18.70
C PRO A 24 20.64 0.53 17.47
N VAL A 25 21.83 0.75 16.95
CA VAL A 25 21.98 1.52 15.71
C VAL A 25 21.17 0.76 14.68
N ASP A 26 20.12 1.38 14.16
CA ASP A 26 19.35 0.80 13.06
C ASP A 26 20.29 0.74 11.86
N ASP A 27 20.72 -0.46 11.51
CA ASP A 27 21.63 -0.72 10.38
C ASP A 27 20.86 -0.83 9.04
N LEU A 28 19.54 -0.61 9.06
CA LEU A 28 18.69 -0.71 7.86
C LEU A 28 19.21 0.10 6.67
N PRO A 29 19.63 1.37 6.81
CA PRO A 29 20.22 2.10 5.70
C PRO A 29 21.46 1.41 5.11
N ALA A 30 22.32 0.81 5.95
CA ALA A 30 23.50 0.09 5.48
C ALA A 30 23.12 -1.21 4.76
N ARG A 31 22.11 -1.93 5.23
CA ARG A 31 21.58 -3.14 4.57
C ARG A 31 20.95 -2.82 3.23
N ILE A 32 20.16 -1.75 3.13
CA ILE A 32 19.61 -1.26 1.87
C ILE A 32 20.71 -0.88 0.89
N ALA A 33 21.71 -0.11 1.32
CA ALA A 33 22.86 0.25 0.49
C ALA A 33 23.64 -0.98 0.03
N GLY A 34 23.81 -1.99 0.89
CA GLY A 34 24.45 -3.27 0.56
C GLY A 34 23.71 -4.04 -0.53
N PHE A 35 22.36 -4.07 -0.50
CA PHE A 35 21.55 -4.68 -1.54
C PHE A 35 21.76 -3.97 -2.90
N TRP A 36 21.68 -2.64 -2.94
CA TRP A 36 21.83 -1.90 -4.18
C TRP A 36 23.26 -1.97 -4.72
N LEU A 37 24.28 -2.03 -3.86
CA LEU A 37 25.65 -2.28 -4.27
C LEU A 37 25.80 -3.67 -4.91
N TRP A 38 25.21 -4.70 -4.32
CA TRP A 38 25.16 -6.05 -4.92
C TRP A 38 24.44 -6.04 -6.27
N TRP A 39 23.30 -5.32 -6.38
CA TRP A 39 22.57 -5.17 -7.62
C TRP A 39 23.44 -4.58 -8.74
N GLU A 40 24.09 -3.46 -8.48
CA GLU A 40 25.00 -2.81 -9.43
C GLU A 40 26.19 -3.69 -9.84
N GLN A 41 26.78 -4.41 -8.90
CA GLN A 41 27.99 -5.22 -9.14
C GLN A 41 27.68 -6.56 -9.84
N SER A 42 26.54 -7.18 -9.58
CA SER A 42 26.25 -8.52 -10.06
C SER A 42 24.78 -8.83 -10.32
N GLY A 43 23.85 -8.36 -9.50
CA GLY A 43 22.42 -8.69 -9.58
C GLY A 43 21.81 -8.31 -10.93
N ARG A 44 22.09 -7.10 -11.40
CA ARG A 44 21.63 -6.59 -12.69
C ARG A 44 22.07 -7.49 -13.86
N SER A 45 23.36 -7.82 -13.92
CA SER A 45 23.90 -8.69 -14.97
C SER A 45 23.31 -10.11 -14.90
N GLN A 46 23.09 -10.63 -13.69
CA GLN A 46 22.44 -11.92 -13.50
C GLN A 46 20.99 -11.89 -13.99
N ALA A 47 20.21 -10.82 -13.65
CA ALA A 47 18.85 -10.64 -14.13
C ALA A 47 18.77 -10.58 -15.66
N GLU A 48 19.65 -9.83 -16.31
CA GLU A 48 19.72 -9.73 -17.77
C GLU A 48 20.02 -11.11 -18.41
N ARG A 49 20.97 -11.85 -17.85
CA ARG A 49 21.30 -13.20 -18.32
C ARG A 49 20.17 -14.20 -18.09
N THR A 50 19.40 -14.06 -17.02
CA THR A 50 18.22 -14.89 -16.78
C THR A 50 17.13 -14.60 -17.80
N ILE A 51 16.89 -13.34 -18.12
CA ILE A 51 15.91 -12.93 -19.12
C ILE A 51 16.31 -13.43 -20.54
N THR A 52 17.60 -13.47 -20.85
CA THR A 52 18.10 -14.00 -22.13
C THR A 52 18.26 -15.51 -22.16
N GLY A 53 18.08 -16.20 -21.03
CA GLY A 53 18.24 -17.66 -20.93
C GLY A 53 19.67 -18.14 -20.71
N ASP A 54 20.62 -17.23 -20.47
CA ASP A 54 22.03 -17.58 -20.23
C ASP A 54 22.34 -17.94 -18.78
N LEU A 55 21.40 -17.76 -17.89
CA LEU A 55 21.42 -18.12 -16.48
C LEU A 55 20.10 -18.76 -16.10
N THR A 56 20.13 -19.78 -15.24
CA THR A 56 18.89 -20.40 -14.78
C THR A 56 18.09 -19.44 -13.90
N ALA A 57 16.76 -19.52 -13.98
CA ALA A 57 15.89 -18.71 -13.13
C ALA A 57 16.09 -19.04 -11.64
N GLU A 58 16.39 -20.31 -11.33
CA GLU A 58 16.62 -20.78 -9.95
C GLU A 58 17.85 -20.14 -9.32
N ASP A 59 19.01 -20.14 -10.02
CA ASP A 59 20.26 -19.55 -9.52
C ASP A 59 20.10 -18.04 -9.24
N PHE A 60 19.42 -17.33 -10.14
CA PHE A 60 19.14 -15.91 -9.94
C PHE A 60 18.17 -15.70 -8.77
N ALA A 61 17.09 -16.47 -8.71
CA ALA A 61 16.07 -16.35 -7.67
C ALA A 61 16.68 -16.57 -6.27
N GLU A 62 17.56 -17.56 -6.11
CA GLU A 62 18.24 -17.81 -4.85
C GLU A 62 19.13 -16.62 -4.43
N ASN A 63 19.93 -16.09 -5.34
CA ASN A 63 20.81 -14.94 -5.06
C ASN A 63 20.02 -13.68 -4.74
N MET A 64 18.97 -13.39 -5.51
CA MET A 64 18.09 -12.23 -5.33
C MET A 64 17.36 -12.30 -3.99
N THR A 65 16.73 -13.45 -3.69
CA THR A 65 16.01 -13.68 -2.45
C THR A 65 16.93 -13.56 -1.23
N ARG A 66 18.12 -14.16 -1.29
CA ARG A 66 19.12 -14.07 -0.22
C ARG A 66 19.54 -12.62 0.02
N SER A 67 19.80 -11.87 -1.04
CA SER A 67 20.24 -10.47 -0.95
C SER A 67 19.13 -9.57 -0.40
N LEU A 68 17.88 -9.82 -0.78
CA LEU A 68 16.73 -9.07 -0.30
C LEU A 68 16.39 -9.42 1.16
N HIS A 69 16.44 -10.68 1.55
CA HIS A 69 16.21 -11.13 2.94
C HIS A 69 17.22 -10.52 3.94
N ALA A 70 18.42 -10.18 3.50
CA ALA A 70 19.36 -9.45 4.34
C ALA A 70 18.86 -8.06 4.73
N VAL A 71 17.97 -7.46 3.93
CA VAL A 71 17.33 -6.18 4.24
C VAL A 71 16.06 -6.39 5.06
N GLY A 72 15.19 -7.30 4.63
CA GLY A 72 13.94 -7.62 5.29
C GLY A 72 13.09 -8.59 4.48
N ASP A 73 11.94 -8.92 5.01
CA ASP A 73 10.98 -9.84 4.41
C ASP A 73 10.11 -9.10 3.37
N LEU A 74 10.66 -8.95 2.17
CA LEU A 74 10.02 -8.40 0.98
C LEU A 74 10.08 -9.43 -0.15
N SER A 75 9.17 -9.29 -1.10
CA SER A 75 9.14 -10.09 -2.34
C SER A 75 9.65 -9.27 -3.53
N TRP A 76 10.00 -9.97 -4.60
CA TRP A 76 10.51 -9.33 -5.81
C TRP A 76 9.95 -9.99 -7.07
N GLU A 77 9.94 -9.22 -8.14
CA GLU A 77 9.49 -9.67 -9.46
C GLU A 77 10.24 -8.92 -10.55
N LEU A 78 10.51 -9.61 -11.67
CA LEU A 78 10.98 -8.99 -12.89
C LEU A 78 9.82 -8.85 -13.87
N ALA A 79 9.61 -7.65 -14.37
CA ALA A 79 8.54 -7.35 -15.31
C ALA A 79 9.07 -6.51 -16.50
N PRO A 80 8.35 -6.46 -17.62
CA PRO A 80 8.61 -5.49 -18.66
C PRO A 80 8.41 -4.07 -18.13
N GLY A 81 9.35 -3.17 -18.42
CA GLY A 81 9.19 -1.74 -18.10
C GLY A 81 8.27 -1.03 -19.08
N LYS A 82 7.59 0.04 -18.64
CA LYS A 82 6.76 0.88 -19.52
C LYS A 82 7.59 1.83 -20.39
N VAL A 83 8.69 2.33 -19.87
CA VAL A 83 9.61 3.29 -20.54
C VAL A 83 11.00 2.66 -20.68
N THR A 84 11.42 1.87 -19.71
CA THR A 84 12.64 1.09 -19.69
C THR A 84 12.40 -0.29 -20.29
N LYS A 85 13.45 -1.06 -20.55
CA LYS A 85 13.29 -2.46 -21.03
C LYS A 85 12.71 -3.36 -19.93
N HIS A 86 13.17 -3.19 -18.71
CA HIS A 86 12.87 -4.04 -17.57
C HIS A 86 12.47 -3.21 -16.36
N LEU A 87 11.65 -3.79 -15.51
CA LEU A 87 11.21 -3.27 -14.23
C LEU A 87 11.56 -4.29 -13.14
N LEU A 88 12.28 -3.85 -12.11
CA LEU A 88 12.40 -4.61 -10.87
C LEU A 88 11.37 -4.09 -9.89
N VAL A 89 10.46 -4.97 -9.49
CA VAL A 89 9.49 -4.72 -8.43
C VAL A 89 10.04 -5.31 -7.12
N ILE A 90 10.07 -4.52 -6.04
CA ILE A 90 10.38 -4.99 -4.68
C ILE A 90 9.18 -4.64 -3.81
N THR A 91 8.32 -5.60 -3.55
CA THR A 91 6.98 -5.39 -3.01
C THR A 91 6.79 -6.00 -1.63
N PRO A 92 5.94 -5.39 -0.77
CA PRO A 92 5.45 -5.99 0.46
C PRO A 92 4.31 -7.01 0.26
N GLU A 93 3.87 -7.27 -0.99
CA GLU A 93 2.73 -8.16 -1.31
C GLU A 93 1.45 -7.82 -0.53
N GLY A 94 1.06 -6.55 -0.54
CA GLY A 94 -0.13 -6.07 0.18
C GLY A 94 0.00 -6.07 1.71
N GLN A 95 1.17 -6.41 2.27
CA GLN A 95 1.39 -6.38 3.71
C GLN A 95 1.67 -4.95 4.20
N ALA A 96 0.64 -4.27 4.66
CA ALA A 96 0.70 -2.88 5.11
C ALA A 96 1.88 -2.53 6.04
N PRO A 97 2.28 -3.37 7.03
CA PRO A 97 3.42 -3.07 7.89
C PRO A 97 4.78 -3.02 7.18
N LYS A 98 4.89 -3.61 5.99
CA LYS A 98 6.13 -3.66 5.21
C LYS A 98 6.21 -2.55 4.15
N ARG A 99 5.15 -1.76 3.94
CA ARG A 99 5.10 -0.69 2.93
C ARG A 99 6.23 0.33 3.08
N ALA A 100 6.51 0.75 4.30
CA ALA A 100 7.58 1.72 4.56
C ALA A 100 8.96 1.16 4.21
N LEU A 101 9.21 -0.12 4.47
CA LEU A 101 10.47 -0.77 4.10
C LEU A 101 10.64 -0.82 2.58
N ALA A 102 9.61 -1.28 1.85
CA ALA A 102 9.65 -1.32 0.39
C ALA A 102 9.86 0.08 -0.22
N ARG A 103 9.18 1.10 0.32
CA ARG A 103 9.37 2.50 -0.11
C ARG A 103 10.80 2.99 0.13
N ARG A 104 11.41 2.67 1.28
CA ARG A 104 12.81 3.03 1.57
C ARG A 104 13.78 2.31 0.64
N MET A 105 13.50 1.05 0.29
CA MET A 105 14.29 0.32 -0.70
C MET A 105 14.33 1.08 -2.02
N ILE A 106 13.17 1.45 -2.55
CA ILE A 106 13.09 2.12 -3.86
C ILE A 106 13.60 3.57 -3.80
N ALA A 107 13.41 4.28 -2.67
CA ALA A 107 13.98 5.61 -2.49
C ALA A 107 15.51 5.64 -2.53
N ALA A 108 16.16 4.52 -2.20
CA ALA A 108 17.61 4.36 -2.27
C ALA A 108 18.09 3.63 -3.54
N ALA A 109 17.18 3.31 -4.47
CA ALA A 109 17.54 2.65 -5.71
C ALA A 109 18.40 3.53 -6.61
N PRO A 110 19.23 2.94 -7.47
CA PRO A 110 19.89 3.68 -8.55
C PRO A 110 18.91 4.45 -9.41
N ALA A 111 19.35 5.51 -10.05
CA ALA A 111 18.53 6.22 -11.02
C ALA A 111 18.10 5.27 -12.15
N ALA A 112 16.85 5.37 -12.57
CA ALA A 112 16.37 4.62 -13.72
C ALA A 112 17.18 4.98 -14.98
N ASP A 113 17.48 3.98 -15.80
CA ASP A 113 18.17 4.15 -17.08
C ASP A 113 17.32 3.56 -18.23
N GLN A 114 17.90 3.40 -19.43
CA GLN A 114 17.20 2.82 -20.58
C GLN A 114 16.84 1.33 -20.38
N SER A 115 17.56 0.63 -19.51
CA SER A 115 17.38 -0.81 -19.30
C SER A 115 16.50 -1.10 -18.09
N TRP A 116 16.67 -0.38 -16.97
CA TRP A 116 16.03 -0.70 -15.71
C TRP A 116 15.32 0.48 -15.06
N SER A 117 14.16 0.18 -14.51
CA SER A 117 13.45 1.01 -13.53
C SER A 117 13.04 0.17 -12.32
N PHE A 118 12.66 0.84 -11.23
CA PHE A 118 12.44 0.22 -9.93
C PHE A 118 11.12 0.73 -9.34
N THR A 119 10.36 -0.15 -8.67
CA THR A 119 9.12 0.22 -7.99
C THR A 119 8.90 -0.65 -6.74
N ASP A 120 8.14 -0.12 -5.77
CA ASP A 120 7.73 -0.84 -4.57
C ASP A 120 6.36 -1.51 -4.66
N THR A 121 5.78 -1.53 -5.86
CA THR A 121 4.44 -2.09 -6.07
C THR A 121 4.32 -2.66 -7.48
N ARG A 122 3.53 -3.72 -7.66
CA ARG A 122 3.18 -4.22 -8.98
C ARG A 122 2.27 -3.22 -9.70
N PRO A 123 2.68 -2.68 -10.85
CA PRO A 123 1.80 -1.86 -11.65
C PRO A 123 0.75 -2.72 -12.35
N PRO A 124 -0.41 -2.17 -12.74
CA PRO A 124 -1.35 -2.89 -13.58
C PRO A 124 -0.75 -3.19 -14.96
N VAL A 125 -1.07 -4.34 -15.51
CA VAL A 125 -0.67 -4.75 -16.86
C VAL A 125 -1.44 -3.93 -17.88
N GLY A 126 -0.86 -3.62 -19.03
CA GLY A 126 -1.51 -2.81 -20.07
C GLY A 126 -2.86 -3.39 -20.50
N ASP A 127 -2.85 -4.64 -20.92
CA ASP A 127 -4.02 -5.43 -21.27
C ASP A 127 -4.07 -6.67 -20.38
N PRO A 128 -4.90 -6.68 -19.30
CA PRO A 128 -4.96 -7.79 -18.37
C PRO A 128 -5.51 -9.08 -19.00
N GLU A 129 -6.38 -8.97 -20.01
CA GLU A 129 -6.92 -10.14 -20.70
C GLU A 129 -5.88 -10.86 -21.57
N SER A 130 -4.79 -10.20 -21.93
CA SER A 130 -3.69 -10.82 -22.71
C SER A 130 -2.81 -11.76 -21.87
N VAL A 131 -2.95 -11.77 -20.54
CA VAL A 131 -2.15 -12.60 -19.64
C VAL A 131 -2.60 -14.05 -19.70
N THR A 132 -1.62 -14.95 -19.79
CA THR A 132 -1.82 -16.41 -19.69
C THR A 132 -0.85 -16.97 -18.66
N LEU A 133 -1.36 -17.78 -17.74
CA LEU A 133 -0.56 -18.44 -16.72
C LEU A 133 -0.44 -19.94 -17.05
N GLY A 134 0.80 -20.43 -17.13
CA GLY A 134 1.07 -21.86 -17.10
C GLY A 134 0.97 -22.38 -15.67
N VAL A 135 0.18 -23.41 -15.44
CA VAL A 135 0.07 -24.12 -14.16
C VAL A 135 0.57 -25.54 -14.35
N GLU A 136 1.58 -25.93 -13.58
CA GLU A 136 2.15 -27.26 -13.70
C GLU A 136 1.09 -28.35 -13.48
N GLY A 137 0.96 -29.27 -14.45
CA GLY A 137 -0.01 -30.36 -14.39
C GLY A 137 -1.48 -29.97 -14.61
N ALA A 138 -1.76 -28.74 -15.03
CA ALA A 138 -3.10 -28.25 -15.32
C ALA A 138 -3.16 -27.49 -16.67
N PRO A 139 -4.37 -27.24 -17.22
CA PRO A 139 -4.53 -26.36 -18.39
C PRO A 139 -4.03 -24.95 -18.13
N GLU A 140 -3.64 -24.27 -19.20
CA GLU A 140 -3.31 -22.84 -19.14
C GLU A 140 -4.51 -22.01 -18.68
N VAL A 141 -4.27 -21.05 -17.77
CA VAL A 141 -5.27 -20.11 -17.26
C VAL A 141 -5.14 -18.80 -17.99
N ARG A 142 -6.09 -18.54 -18.89
CA ARG A 142 -6.12 -17.28 -19.67
C ARG A 142 -6.97 -16.25 -18.93
N PHE A 143 -6.43 -15.10 -18.68
CA PHE A 143 -7.16 -14.02 -17.99
C PHE A 143 -8.33 -13.45 -18.81
N ALA A 144 -8.34 -13.68 -20.12
CA ALA A 144 -9.50 -13.41 -20.96
C ALA A 144 -10.78 -14.18 -20.55
N ASP A 145 -10.61 -15.33 -19.90
CA ASP A 145 -11.72 -16.18 -19.44
C ASP A 145 -12.14 -15.89 -17.99
N VAL A 146 -11.47 -14.94 -17.34
CA VAL A 146 -11.84 -14.48 -15.98
C VAL A 146 -13.13 -13.68 -16.03
N SER A 147 -14.06 -14.02 -15.17
CA SER A 147 -15.31 -13.29 -14.94
C SER A 147 -15.37 -12.78 -13.50
N VAL A 148 -15.64 -11.50 -13.34
CA VAL A 148 -15.68 -10.82 -12.04
C VAL A 148 -17.03 -10.18 -11.84
N SER A 149 -17.63 -10.30 -10.64
CA SER A 149 -18.64 -9.37 -10.18
C SER A 149 -18.09 -8.50 -9.07
N ALA A 150 -18.53 -7.25 -9.00
CA ALA A 150 -18.07 -6.29 -8.00
C ALA A 150 -19.28 -5.58 -7.38
N ARG A 151 -19.36 -5.62 -6.06
CA ARG A 151 -20.41 -4.97 -5.29
C ARG A 151 -19.80 -3.93 -4.36
N ARG A 152 -20.22 -2.68 -4.49
CA ARG A 152 -19.77 -1.61 -3.61
C ARG A 152 -20.25 -1.80 -2.18
N VAL A 153 -19.33 -1.76 -1.23
CA VAL A 153 -19.57 -1.80 0.22
C VAL A 153 -18.79 -0.67 0.88
N GLY A 154 -19.47 0.41 1.23
CA GLY A 154 -18.83 1.63 1.71
C GLY A 154 -17.93 2.27 0.64
N ALA A 155 -16.64 2.40 0.96
CA ALA A 155 -15.62 2.96 0.06
C ALA A 155 -14.91 1.89 -0.79
N ARG A 156 -15.22 0.59 -0.62
CA ARG A 156 -14.53 -0.53 -1.27
C ARG A 156 -15.51 -1.38 -2.09
N PHE A 157 -14.96 -2.29 -2.87
CA PHE A 157 -15.73 -3.27 -3.63
C PHE A 157 -15.41 -4.68 -3.15
N ASP A 158 -16.44 -5.41 -2.71
CA ASP A 158 -16.34 -6.85 -2.57
C ASP A 158 -16.40 -7.46 -3.97
N VAL A 159 -15.46 -8.34 -4.28
CA VAL A 159 -15.36 -8.94 -5.61
C VAL A 159 -15.51 -10.46 -5.53
N SER A 160 -16.19 -11.02 -6.54
CA SER A 160 -16.25 -12.47 -6.75
C SER A 160 -15.60 -12.78 -8.08
N VAL A 161 -14.58 -13.63 -8.08
CA VAL A 161 -13.76 -13.97 -9.25
C VAL A 161 -13.98 -15.42 -9.62
N HIS A 162 -14.24 -15.67 -10.87
CA HIS A 162 -14.44 -17.00 -11.45
C HIS A 162 -13.56 -17.18 -12.68
N HIS A 163 -13.06 -18.40 -12.83
CA HIS A 163 -12.45 -18.87 -14.07
C HIS A 163 -12.92 -20.31 -14.35
N PRO A 164 -13.17 -20.72 -15.61
CA PRO A 164 -13.65 -22.07 -15.93
C PRO A 164 -12.75 -23.19 -15.38
N GLU A 165 -11.44 -23.00 -15.39
CA GLU A 165 -10.47 -23.98 -14.87
C GLU A 165 -10.44 -24.10 -13.34
N PHE A 166 -11.13 -23.24 -12.60
CA PHE A 166 -11.15 -23.30 -11.12
C PHE A 166 -11.71 -24.62 -10.61
N ALA A 167 -12.63 -25.24 -11.34
CA ALA A 167 -13.19 -26.55 -10.96
C ALA A 167 -12.10 -27.66 -10.90
N SER A 168 -11.03 -27.56 -11.69
CA SER A 168 -9.95 -28.54 -11.80
C SER A 168 -8.74 -28.23 -10.89
N LEU A 169 -8.67 -27.02 -10.31
CA LEU A 169 -7.51 -26.53 -9.58
C LEU A 169 -7.66 -26.67 -8.06
N PRO A 170 -6.57 -26.92 -7.32
CA PRO A 170 -6.55 -26.84 -5.87
C PRO A 170 -6.95 -25.45 -5.36
N HIS A 171 -7.51 -25.38 -4.16
CA HIS A 171 -7.98 -24.12 -3.57
C HIS A 171 -6.89 -23.04 -3.51
N GLU A 172 -5.68 -23.37 -3.11
CA GLU A 172 -4.54 -22.46 -3.04
C GLU A 172 -4.17 -21.87 -4.41
N ALA A 173 -4.17 -22.72 -5.47
CA ALA A 173 -3.91 -22.25 -6.82
C ALA A 173 -4.98 -21.26 -7.30
N ARG A 174 -6.27 -21.53 -7.02
CA ARG A 174 -7.36 -20.60 -7.35
C ARG A 174 -7.22 -19.25 -6.65
N GLN A 175 -6.83 -19.26 -5.36
CA GLN A 175 -6.57 -18.03 -4.62
C GLN A 175 -5.40 -17.24 -5.22
N THR A 176 -4.30 -17.90 -5.54
CA THR A 176 -3.13 -17.27 -6.16
C THR A 176 -3.49 -16.68 -7.52
N ILE A 177 -4.18 -17.43 -8.38
CA ILE A 177 -4.61 -16.96 -9.70
C ILE A 177 -5.56 -15.76 -9.56
N THR A 178 -6.48 -15.80 -8.59
CA THR A 178 -7.41 -14.71 -8.31
C THR A 178 -6.64 -13.42 -7.95
N MET A 179 -5.65 -13.51 -7.07
CA MET A 179 -4.85 -12.36 -6.69
C MET A 179 -4.03 -11.83 -7.86
N LEU A 180 -3.41 -12.72 -8.64
CA LEU A 180 -2.66 -12.33 -9.85
C LEU A 180 -3.55 -11.65 -10.91
N ALA A 181 -4.79 -12.11 -11.07
CA ALA A 181 -5.74 -11.50 -12.00
C ALA A 181 -6.17 -10.10 -11.53
N LEU A 182 -6.41 -9.93 -10.23
CA LEU A 182 -6.72 -8.61 -9.65
C LEU A 182 -5.53 -7.66 -9.75
N ASP A 183 -4.33 -8.11 -9.45
CA ASP A 183 -3.10 -7.31 -9.58
C ASP A 183 -2.81 -6.96 -11.06
N ALA A 184 -3.04 -7.87 -11.99
CA ALA A 184 -2.93 -7.58 -13.41
C ALA A 184 -3.93 -6.52 -13.86
N ALA A 185 -5.16 -6.58 -13.36
CA ALA A 185 -6.20 -5.61 -13.68
C ALA A 185 -5.94 -4.25 -13.04
N LEU A 186 -5.69 -4.21 -11.75
CA LEU A 186 -5.74 -3.00 -10.93
C LEU A 186 -4.35 -2.49 -10.53
N GLY A 187 -3.37 -3.39 -10.46
CA GLY A 187 -2.12 -3.16 -9.76
C GLY A 187 -2.29 -3.31 -8.24
N GLU A 188 -1.19 -3.53 -7.56
CA GLU A 188 -1.18 -3.83 -6.13
C GLU A 188 -1.83 -2.73 -5.27
N ILE A 189 -1.52 -1.46 -5.56
CA ILE A 189 -2.07 -0.32 -4.77
C ILE A 189 -3.58 -0.24 -4.89
N ALA A 190 -4.14 -0.30 -6.09
CA ALA A 190 -5.58 -0.17 -6.25
C ALA A 190 -6.33 -1.39 -5.72
N THR A 191 -5.75 -2.59 -5.83
CA THR A 191 -6.26 -3.81 -5.19
C THR A 191 -6.31 -3.63 -3.68
N GLU A 192 -5.22 -3.17 -3.05
CA GLU A 192 -5.13 -2.98 -1.61
C GLU A 192 -6.11 -1.89 -1.10
N LEU A 193 -6.27 -0.80 -1.84
CA LEU A 193 -7.11 0.32 -1.41
C LEU A 193 -8.60 0.08 -1.64
N TRP A 194 -8.97 -0.47 -2.79
CA TRP A 194 -10.36 -0.42 -3.28
C TRP A 194 -11.05 -1.78 -3.32
N VAL A 195 -10.32 -2.89 -3.21
CA VAL A 195 -10.93 -4.21 -3.11
C VAL A 195 -11.12 -4.56 -1.63
N GLY A 196 -12.36 -4.94 -1.29
CA GLY A 196 -12.77 -5.42 0.04
C GLY A 196 -12.61 -6.92 0.15
N ASP A 197 -13.72 -7.63 0.38
CA ASP A 197 -13.72 -9.09 0.44
C ASP A 197 -13.54 -9.69 -0.96
N ILE A 198 -12.66 -10.68 -1.05
CA ILE A 198 -12.38 -11.41 -2.28
C ILE A 198 -12.91 -12.83 -2.14
N LYS A 199 -13.84 -13.18 -3.02
CA LYS A 199 -14.42 -14.52 -3.10
C LYS A 199 -13.97 -15.22 -4.37
N VAL A 200 -13.38 -16.39 -4.22
CA VAL A 200 -13.15 -17.34 -5.33
C VAL A 200 -14.46 -18.10 -5.59
N SER A 201 -14.99 -18.04 -6.79
CA SER A 201 -16.27 -18.65 -7.15
C SER A 201 -16.09 -19.82 -8.09
N ASP A 202 -16.77 -20.94 -7.79
CA ASP A 202 -16.78 -22.13 -8.65
C ASP A 202 -17.79 -21.98 -9.82
N VAL A 203 -18.65 -20.96 -9.77
CA VAL A 203 -19.64 -20.69 -10.81
C VAL A 203 -19.50 -19.25 -11.31
N PRO A 204 -19.71 -18.99 -12.61
CA PRO A 204 -19.66 -17.66 -13.15
C PRO A 204 -20.74 -16.78 -12.52
N PRO A 205 -20.44 -15.55 -12.12
CA PRO A 205 -21.44 -14.61 -11.62
C PRO A 205 -22.41 -14.22 -12.75
N LEU A 206 -23.69 -14.04 -12.41
CA LEU A 206 -24.74 -13.69 -13.39
C LEU A 206 -24.53 -12.32 -14.02
N ASP A 207 -23.96 -11.39 -13.27
CA ASP A 207 -23.60 -10.02 -13.66
C ASP A 207 -22.09 -9.87 -13.92
N GLY A 208 -21.42 -10.97 -14.29
CA GLY A 208 -19.99 -11.03 -14.50
C GLY A 208 -19.51 -10.21 -15.69
N PHE A 209 -18.34 -9.59 -15.54
CA PHE A 209 -17.66 -8.83 -16.56
C PHE A 209 -16.14 -9.11 -16.51
N GLY A 210 -15.38 -8.68 -17.53
CA GLY A 210 -13.94 -8.92 -17.63
C GLY A 210 -13.09 -7.99 -16.76
N LEU A 211 -11.81 -8.28 -16.71
CA LEU A 211 -10.83 -7.54 -15.89
C LEU A 211 -10.65 -6.07 -16.30
N SER A 212 -10.71 -5.75 -17.59
CA SER A 212 -10.64 -4.36 -18.08
C SER A 212 -11.84 -3.54 -17.62
N ALA A 213 -13.04 -4.13 -17.55
CA ALA A 213 -14.21 -3.47 -17.02
C ALA A 213 -14.08 -3.24 -15.51
N LEU A 214 -13.56 -4.21 -14.75
CA LEU A 214 -13.23 -4.04 -13.33
C LEU A 214 -12.27 -2.85 -13.13
N ARG A 215 -11.21 -2.77 -13.94
CA ARG A 215 -10.28 -1.65 -13.90
C ARG A 215 -11.00 -0.31 -14.08
N SER A 216 -11.88 -0.21 -15.07
CA SER A 216 -12.64 1.04 -15.31
C SER A 216 -13.49 1.41 -14.10
N VAL A 217 -14.25 0.47 -13.56
CA VAL A 217 -15.09 0.69 -12.36
C VAL A 217 -14.28 1.19 -11.18
N ILE A 218 -13.14 0.54 -10.89
CA ILE A 218 -12.27 0.92 -9.76
C ILE A 218 -11.58 2.27 -10.03
N THR A 219 -11.15 2.55 -11.24
CA THR A 219 -10.51 3.82 -11.61
C THR A 219 -11.47 4.99 -11.45
N ASP A 220 -12.70 4.87 -11.96
CA ASP A 220 -13.74 5.89 -11.83
C ASP A 220 -14.11 6.12 -10.36
N HIS A 221 -14.19 5.04 -9.59
CA HIS A 221 -14.42 5.15 -8.15
C HIS A 221 -13.27 5.86 -7.44
N ALA A 222 -12.03 5.45 -7.68
CA ALA A 222 -10.83 6.06 -7.08
C ALA A 222 -10.75 7.56 -7.38
N ALA A 223 -11.08 7.96 -8.61
CA ALA A 223 -11.12 9.38 -8.99
C ALA A 223 -12.12 10.20 -8.18
N SER A 224 -13.20 9.60 -7.68
CA SER A 224 -14.19 10.28 -6.82
C SER A 224 -13.68 10.53 -5.38
N TRP A 225 -12.56 9.94 -4.99
CA TRP A 225 -11.93 10.05 -3.67
C TRP A 225 -10.63 10.86 -3.67
N THR A 226 -10.30 11.47 -4.79
CA THR A 226 -9.13 12.35 -4.92
C THR A 226 -9.58 13.78 -5.18
N ASP A 227 -8.77 14.73 -4.74
CA ASP A 227 -8.94 16.14 -5.10
C ASP A 227 -8.42 16.43 -6.53
N ALA A 228 -8.47 17.71 -6.92
CA ALA A 228 -8.00 18.15 -8.23
C ALA A 228 -6.51 17.90 -8.49
N ASP A 229 -5.71 17.79 -7.43
CA ASP A 229 -4.26 17.54 -7.48
C ASP A 229 -3.93 16.04 -7.37
N GLY A 230 -4.95 15.18 -7.26
CA GLY A 230 -4.81 13.73 -7.12
C GLY A 230 -4.44 13.26 -5.71
N ALA A 231 -4.49 14.16 -4.71
CA ALA A 231 -4.29 13.79 -3.32
C ALA A 231 -5.57 13.17 -2.71
N PRO A 232 -5.47 12.35 -1.64
CA PRO A 232 -6.64 11.81 -0.96
C PRO A 232 -7.58 12.91 -0.50
N GLY A 233 -8.87 12.78 -0.83
CA GLY A 233 -9.91 13.73 -0.43
C GLY A 233 -10.16 13.74 1.08
N TRP A 234 -10.84 14.77 1.56
CA TRP A 234 -11.27 14.89 2.94
C TRP A 234 -12.76 14.62 3.06
N VAL A 235 -13.14 13.82 4.05
CA VAL A 235 -14.56 13.54 4.38
C VAL A 235 -14.87 14.00 5.79
N MET A 236 -16.08 14.50 5.97
CA MET A 236 -16.63 14.85 7.27
C MET A 236 -17.50 13.68 7.77
N LEU A 237 -17.30 13.30 9.00
CA LEU A 237 -18.01 12.21 9.69
C LEU A 237 -18.67 12.77 10.93
N GLU A 238 -19.95 12.47 11.12
CA GLU A 238 -20.69 12.80 12.32
C GLU A 238 -21.05 11.51 13.06
N GLY A 239 -21.00 11.54 14.38
CA GLY A 239 -21.33 10.39 15.20
C GLY A 239 -21.67 10.80 16.63
N GLU A 240 -22.03 9.80 17.44
CA GLU A 240 -22.27 9.96 18.87
C GLU A 240 -21.34 9.05 19.65
N THR A 241 -20.81 9.57 20.74
CA THR A 241 -20.00 8.84 21.71
C THR A 241 -20.65 8.91 23.10
N PRO A 242 -20.24 8.09 24.07
CA PRO A 242 -20.70 8.23 25.46
C PRO A 242 -20.40 9.61 26.08
N GLN A 243 -19.47 10.37 25.49
CA GLN A 243 -19.08 11.70 25.95
C GLN A 243 -19.86 12.81 25.23
N GLY A 244 -20.66 12.49 24.22
CA GLY A 244 -21.45 13.42 23.43
C GLY A 244 -21.27 13.27 21.91
N PRO A 245 -21.84 14.18 21.13
CA PRO A 245 -21.69 14.19 19.70
C PRO A 245 -20.24 14.41 19.29
N VAL A 246 -19.84 13.83 18.18
CA VAL A 246 -18.51 13.97 17.61
C VAL A 246 -18.60 14.37 16.15
N LEU A 247 -17.76 15.30 15.76
CA LEU A 247 -17.52 15.67 14.38
C LEU A 247 -16.05 15.36 14.06
N ALA A 248 -15.81 14.55 13.05
CA ALA A 248 -14.47 14.23 12.60
C ALA A 248 -14.31 14.54 11.12
N THR A 249 -13.12 14.99 10.75
CA THR A 249 -12.72 15.14 9.34
C THR A 249 -11.48 14.29 9.13
N ALA A 250 -11.47 13.47 8.09
CA ALA A 250 -10.36 12.57 7.82
C ALA A 250 -10.06 12.46 6.32
N GLN A 251 -8.81 12.22 5.98
CA GLN A 251 -8.44 11.84 4.62
C GLN A 251 -8.95 10.44 4.28
N VAL A 252 -9.47 10.27 3.08
CA VAL A 252 -9.95 8.97 2.57
C VAL A 252 -9.41 8.76 1.15
N PRO A 253 -8.83 7.60 0.86
CA PRO A 253 -8.58 6.48 1.77
C PRO A 253 -7.43 6.75 2.74
N LEU A 254 -7.63 6.49 4.03
CA LEU A 254 -6.56 6.50 5.03
C LEU A 254 -5.97 5.10 5.15
N HIS A 255 -4.85 4.89 4.48
CA HIS A 255 -4.22 3.59 4.37
C HIS A 255 -2.69 3.72 4.28
N PRO A 256 -1.89 2.77 4.79
CA PRO A 256 -0.43 2.79 4.63
C PRO A 256 0.03 2.94 3.18
N ALA A 257 -0.72 2.41 2.21
CA ALA A 257 -0.40 2.56 0.79
C ALA A 257 -0.50 4.01 0.29
N THR A 258 -1.32 4.87 0.90
CA THR A 258 -1.43 6.30 0.54
C THR A 258 -0.37 7.18 1.20
N ALA A 259 0.31 6.66 2.23
CA ALA A 259 1.36 7.38 2.95
C ALA A 259 2.45 6.42 3.44
N PRO A 260 3.13 5.68 2.54
CA PRO A 260 3.99 4.55 2.90
C PRO A 260 5.24 4.93 3.71
N THR A 261 5.62 6.21 3.74
CA THR A 261 6.76 6.69 4.53
C THR A 261 6.44 6.95 5.99
N PHE A 262 5.14 7.00 6.37
CA PHE A 262 4.70 7.27 7.74
C PHE A 262 4.31 5.98 8.45
N GLU A 263 5.13 5.53 9.38
CA GLU A 263 4.92 4.27 10.13
C GLU A 263 4.31 4.48 11.51
N THR A 264 4.30 5.73 12.00
CA THR A 264 3.83 6.06 13.36
C THR A 264 2.59 6.91 13.28
N HIS A 265 1.51 6.46 13.92
CA HIS A 265 0.28 7.21 14.10
C HIS A 265 0.26 7.81 15.50
N VAL A 266 0.09 9.14 15.57
CA VAL A 266 0.03 9.88 16.84
C VAL A 266 -1.31 10.58 16.92
N ALA A 267 -2.04 10.38 18.01
CA ALA A 267 -3.22 11.16 18.36
C ALA A 267 -2.86 12.19 19.42
N LEU A 268 -3.14 13.45 19.15
CA LEU A 268 -2.95 14.56 20.10
C LEU A 268 -4.31 15.06 20.53
N THR A 269 -4.51 15.15 21.84
CA THR A 269 -5.71 15.78 22.43
C THR A 269 -5.37 17.20 22.83
N LEU A 270 -6.03 18.17 22.20
CA LEU A 270 -5.88 19.59 22.51
C LEU A 270 -7.12 20.06 23.30
N PRO A 271 -6.98 20.51 24.55
CA PRO A 271 -8.10 21.07 25.31
C PRO A 271 -8.52 22.42 24.74
N TYR A 272 -9.81 22.68 24.75
CA TYR A 272 -10.37 24.00 24.40
C TYR A 272 -11.34 24.52 25.48
N ALA A 273 -11.40 25.83 25.64
CA ALA A 273 -12.11 26.46 26.74
C ALA A 273 -13.55 26.84 26.37
N TYR A 274 -13.76 27.35 25.15
CA TYR A 274 -15.07 27.85 24.71
C TYR A 274 -15.81 26.78 23.92
N ARG A 275 -17.06 26.49 24.35
CA ARG A 275 -17.92 25.46 23.78
C ARG A 275 -19.25 26.03 23.35
N THR A 276 -19.80 25.50 22.27
CA THR A 276 -21.19 25.70 21.89
C THR A 276 -22.14 24.98 22.87
N GLU A 277 -23.44 25.25 22.80
CA GLU A 277 -24.45 24.54 23.58
C GLU A 277 -24.46 23.01 23.33
N ARG A 278 -24.01 22.57 22.16
CA ARG A 278 -23.88 21.16 21.77
C ARG A 278 -22.55 20.53 22.21
N GLY A 279 -21.66 21.29 22.86
CA GLY A 279 -20.37 20.78 23.33
C GLY A 279 -19.22 20.86 22.34
N TYR A 280 -19.45 21.31 21.10
CA TYR A 280 -18.38 21.53 20.12
C TYR A 280 -17.55 22.78 20.44
N PRO A 281 -16.31 22.90 19.93
CA PRO A 281 -15.53 24.12 20.07
C PRO A 281 -16.30 25.31 19.50
N ALA A 282 -16.38 26.42 20.23
CA ALA A 282 -16.87 27.70 19.74
C ALA A 282 -15.80 28.35 18.84
N GLU A 283 -16.15 29.47 18.17
CA GLU A 283 -15.31 30.08 17.12
C GLU A 283 -13.89 30.41 17.62
N GLU A 284 -13.78 31.01 18.81
CA GLU A 284 -12.47 31.37 19.42
C GLU A 284 -11.62 30.13 19.70
N SER A 285 -12.25 29.00 20.08
CA SER A 285 -11.56 27.73 20.28
C SER A 285 -11.15 27.10 18.96
N LEU A 286 -11.98 27.19 17.91
CA LEU A 286 -11.65 26.71 16.57
C LEU A 286 -10.45 27.43 15.99
N GLU A 287 -10.36 28.76 16.14
CA GLU A 287 -9.20 29.53 15.69
C GLU A 287 -7.91 29.09 16.40
N ALA A 288 -7.98 28.91 17.73
CA ALA A 288 -6.84 28.45 18.51
C ALA A 288 -6.39 27.03 18.14
N LEU A 289 -7.33 26.12 17.87
CA LEU A 289 -7.05 24.74 17.43
C LEU A 289 -6.40 24.73 16.05
N ARG A 290 -6.94 25.47 15.07
CA ARG A 290 -6.35 25.61 13.73
C ARG A 290 -4.92 26.17 13.80
N ALA A 291 -4.70 27.23 14.59
CA ALA A 291 -3.36 27.77 14.78
C ALA A 291 -2.40 26.78 15.44
N ALA A 292 -2.89 25.85 16.28
CA ALA A 292 -2.08 24.79 16.84
C ALA A 292 -1.74 23.71 15.79
N GLU A 293 -2.70 23.32 14.95
CA GLU A 293 -2.51 22.38 13.82
C GLU A 293 -1.50 22.93 12.82
N ASP A 294 -1.59 24.21 12.46
CA ASP A 294 -0.65 24.88 11.55
C ASP A 294 0.78 24.86 12.11
N ARG A 295 0.94 25.18 13.41
CA ARG A 295 2.25 25.11 14.08
C ARG A 295 2.82 23.70 14.13
N LEU A 296 1.99 22.69 14.40
CA LEU A 296 2.40 21.30 14.40
C LEU A 296 2.84 20.86 13.00
N SER A 297 2.05 21.17 11.99
CA SER A 297 2.35 20.85 10.60
C SER A 297 3.65 21.51 10.13
N ALA A 298 3.85 22.79 10.48
CA ALA A 298 5.08 23.52 10.19
C ALA A 298 6.31 22.92 10.91
N ALA A 299 6.15 22.51 12.16
CA ALA A 299 7.24 21.91 12.95
C ALA A 299 7.63 20.50 12.45
N LEU A 300 6.66 19.74 11.99
CA LEU A 300 6.90 18.38 11.43
C LEU A 300 7.47 18.46 10.01
N GLY A 301 7.06 19.44 9.22
CA GLY A 301 7.47 19.58 7.82
C GLY A 301 7.23 18.28 7.04
N PRO A 302 8.23 17.77 6.29
CA PRO A 302 8.07 16.54 5.50
C PRO A 302 8.04 15.26 6.37
N ASN A 303 8.31 15.35 7.67
CA ASN A 303 8.37 14.20 8.58
C ASN A 303 7.02 13.86 9.23
N GLY A 304 5.99 14.65 8.96
CA GLY A 304 4.65 14.40 9.49
C GLY A 304 3.56 14.94 8.60
N ARG A 305 2.36 14.38 8.73
CA ARG A 305 1.18 14.80 7.99
C ARG A 305 -0.06 14.70 8.87
N LEU A 306 -0.87 15.74 8.88
CA LEU A 306 -2.21 15.68 9.45
C LEU A 306 -3.09 14.82 8.53
N VAL A 307 -3.77 13.83 9.09
CA VAL A 307 -4.63 12.90 8.34
C VAL A 307 -6.07 12.86 8.87
N ALA A 308 -6.28 13.32 10.09
CA ALA A 308 -7.62 13.45 10.67
C ALA A 308 -7.60 14.44 11.84
N HIS A 309 -8.73 15.10 12.06
CA HIS A 309 -9.03 15.83 13.29
C HIS A 309 -10.45 15.54 13.74
N GLN A 310 -10.70 15.66 15.04
CA GLN A 310 -11.96 15.35 15.68
C GLN A 310 -12.25 16.36 16.77
N SER A 311 -13.51 16.80 16.88
CA SER A 311 -14.01 17.71 17.92
C SER A 311 -15.32 17.22 18.51
#